data_c1942f5eb94486a04e8023d74b5c8edd
#
_entry.id   c1942f5eb94486a04e8023d74b5c8edd
#
_cell.length_a   1.000
_cell.length_b   1.000
_cell.length_c   1.000
_cell.angle_alpha   90.00
_cell.angle_beta   90.00
_cell.angle_gamma   90.00
#
_symmetry.space_group_name_H-M   'P 1'
#
loop_
_entity.id
_entity.type
_entity.pdbx_description
1 polymer ?
#
loop_
_entity_poly.entity_id
_entity_poly.type
_entity_poly.pdbx_seq_one_letter_code
_entity_poly.pdbx_strand_id
1 'polypeptide(L)'
;MSEPLSNLARPASFDAGSGIAVRSATVTYRNGHTGLWDASFQIPMGTITALVGVNGSGKSTLFKSIMGFVRLAKGDIRVLGMSVGEALRKNLVAYVPQSEEVDWDFPVLVEDVVMMGRYGHMGMMRIPKAADHAAVSSALARVNMSDFRTRQIGELSGGQKKRVFLARALAQDGRVILLDEPFTGVDVKTEDQIIALLRELRDEGRVMLVSTHNLGSVPEFCDRTVLVKGTVLAHGTTAETFTQANLEKAFGGVLRHFLLAEAKDGQSHPIDVMTDDERPLVLQDGRFVAHEPRGNGGSR
;
A
#
# COMPACT_ATOMS: atom_id res chain seq x y z
N MET A 1 -15.66 -50.74 -4.67
CA MET A 1 -15.83 -50.00 -3.40
C MET A 1 -15.08 -48.66 -3.59
N SER A 2 -15.84 -47.64 -3.90
CA SER A 2 -15.32 -46.28 -4.21
C SER A 2 -15.42 -45.43 -2.93
N GLU A 3 -14.29 -44.99 -2.42
CA GLU A 3 -14.28 -44.03 -1.31
C GLU A 3 -14.86 -42.67 -1.75
N PRO A 4 -15.67 -42.02 -0.92
CA PRO A 4 -16.21 -40.70 -1.25
C PRO A 4 -15.18 -39.61 -1.02
N LEU A 5 -14.91 -38.82 -2.06
CA LEU A 5 -14.20 -37.53 -2.01
C LEU A 5 -15.02 -36.53 -1.18
N SER A 6 -14.91 -36.58 0.14
CA SER A 6 -15.51 -35.57 1.05
C SER A 6 -14.43 -34.94 1.93
N ASN A 7 -13.59 -34.11 1.33
CA ASN A 7 -12.81 -33.12 2.09
C ASN A 7 -12.68 -31.82 1.29
N LEU A 8 -13.82 -31.27 0.84
CA LEU A 8 -13.90 -29.85 0.51
C LEU A 8 -13.88 -29.12 1.86
N ALA A 9 -12.67 -28.63 2.23
CA ALA A 9 -12.50 -27.74 3.36
C ALA A 9 -13.54 -26.62 3.26
N ARG A 10 -14.41 -26.49 4.28
CA ARG A 10 -15.35 -25.37 4.42
C ARG A 10 -14.53 -24.08 4.28
N PRO A 11 -14.95 -23.11 3.47
CA PRO A 11 -14.26 -21.84 3.40
C PRO A 11 -14.20 -21.24 4.81
N ALA A 12 -12.99 -20.99 5.31
CA ALA A 12 -12.77 -20.41 6.62
C ALA A 12 -13.65 -19.18 6.80
N SER A 13 -14.31 -19.02 7.96
CA SER A 13 -15.15 -17.86 8.27
C SER A 13 -14.31 -16.58 8.16
N PHE A 14 -14.89 -15.46 7.71
CA PHE A 14 -14.19 -14.17 7.78
C PHE A 14 -13.97 -13.84 9.25
N ASP A 15 -12.71 -13.60 9.66
CA ASP A 15 -12.44 -13.17 11.02
C ASP A 15 -13.06 -11.80 11.25
N ALA A 16 -13.79 -11.67 12.35
CA ALA A 16 -14.49 -10.43 12.71
C ALA A 16 -13.53 -9.22 12.90
N GLY A 17 -12.21 -9.48 13.03
CA GLY A 17 -11.16 -8.47 13.16
C GLY A 17 -10.44 -8.11 11.87
N SER A 18 -10.85 -8.64 10.70
CA SER A 18 -10.18 -8.35 9.43
C SER A 18 -10.56 -6.96 8.90
N GLY A 19 -9.54 -6.15 8.60
CA GLY A 19 -9.71 -4.89 7.89
C GLY A 19 -10.04 -5.10 6.41
N ILE A 20 -9.28 -5.99 5.75
CA ILE A 20 -9.54 -6.45 4.37
C ILE A 20 -9.44 -7.97 4.36
N ALA A 21 -10.42 -8.64 3.75
CA ALA A 21 -10.37 -10.08 3.54
C ALA A 21 -10.73 -10.40 2.08
N VAL A 22 -9.88 -11.18 1.44
CA VAL A 22 -9.98 -11.60 0.04
C VAL A 22 -10.04 -13.13 0.02
N ARG A 23 -11.00 -13.72 -0.69
CA ARG A 23 -11.18 -15.17 -0.80
C ARG A 23 -11.39 -15.59 -2.24
N SER A 24 -10.50 -16.45 -2.70
CA SER A 24 -10.56 -17.04 -4.04
C SER A 24 -10.92 -16.02 -5.13
N ALA A 25 -10.42 -14.78 -4.98
CA ALA A 25 -10.75 -13.69 -5.86
C ALA A 25 -10.11 -13.90 -7.23
N THR A 26 -10.96 -13.96 -8.26
CA THR A 26 -10.53 -14.04 -9.65
C THR A 26 -11.11 -12.86 -10.42
N VAL A 27 -10.25 -12.16 -11.15
CA VAL A 27 -10.63 -11.00 -11.98
C VAL A 27 -10.26 -11.29 -13.42
N THR A 28 -11.27 -11.36 -14.27
CA THR A 28 -11.11 -11.48 -15.72
C THR A 28 -11.70 -10.24 -16.39
N TYR A 29 -10.89 -9.55 -17.17
CA TYR A 29 -11.29 -8.38 -17.93
C TYR A 29 -12.13 -8.77 -19.17
N ARG A 30 -12.86 -7.79 -19.75
CA ARG A 30 -13.72 -8.02 -20.93
C ARG A 30 -12.99 -8.56 -22.16
N ASN A 31 -11.69 -8.29 -22.28
CA ASN A 31 -10.82 -8.82 -23.33
C ASN A 31 -10.35 -10.26 -23.09
N GLY A 32 -10.86 -10.94 -22.05
CA GLY A 32 -10.48 -12.31 -21.69
C GLY A 32 -9.21 -12.44 -20.86
N HIS A 33 -8.46 -11.34 -20.65
CA HIS A 33 -7.24 -11.38 -19.81
C HIS A 33 -7.61 -11.53 -18.33
N THR A 34 -7.00 -12.51 -17.65
CA THR A 34 -7.14 -12.69 -16.20
C THR A 34 -6.00 -11.99 -15.48
N GLY A 35 -6.31 -10.88 -14.82
CA GLY A 35 -5.34 -10.06 -14.10
C GLY A 35 -5.07 -10.53 -12.68
N LEU A 36 -5.96 -11.34 -12.09
CA LEU A 36 -5.80 -11.96 -10.77
C LEU A 36 -6.57 -13.27 -10.74
N TRP A 37 -5.94 -14.33 -10.24
CA TRP A 37 -6.53 -15.66 -10.20
C TRP A 37 -6.45 -16.27 -8.80
N ASP A 38 -7.57 -16.76 -8.28
CA ASP A 38 -7.72 -17.47 -7.00
C ASP A 38 -6.93 -16.87 -5.82
N ALA A 39 -6.96 -15.54 -5.71
CA ALA A 39 -6.22 -14.82 -4.68
C ALA A 39 -6.94 -14.89 -3.34
N SER A 40 -6.21 -15.27 -2.28
CA SER A 40 -6.75 -15.35 -0.91
C SER A 40 -5.75 -14.81 0.10
N PHE A 41 -6.17 -13.85 0.94
CA PHE A 41 -5.40 -13.32 2.07
C PHE A 41 -6.30 -12.51 3.00
N GLN A 42 -5.77 -12.18 4.19
CA GLN A 42 -6.44 -11.32 5.16
C GLN A 42 -5.46 -10.29 5.73
N ILE A 43 -5.95 -9.08 5.91
CA ILE A 43 -5.23 -7.96 6.53
C ILE A 43 -5.97 -7.58 7.81
N PRO A 44 -5.35 -7.71 8.99
CA PRO A 44 -5.93 -7.29 10.27
C PRO A 44 -6.12 -5.77 10.37
N MET A 45 -6.95 -5.33 11.31
CA MET A 45 -7.05 -3.93 11.69
C MET A 45 -5.73 -3.42 12.28
N GLY A 46 -5.47 -2.12 12.14
CA GLY A 46 -4.29 -1.47 12.71
C GLY A 46 -2.97 -2.03 12.19
N THR A 47 -2.88 -2.30 10.88
CA THR A 47 -1.65 -2.78 10.25
C THR A 47 -1.32 -2.04 8.96
N ILE A 48 -0.01 -1.92 8.69
CA ILE A 48 0.52 -1.53 7.39
C ILE A 48 0.93 -2.81 6.66
N THR A 49 0.30 -3.07 5.52
CA THR A 49 0.58 -4.26 4.71
C THR A 49 1.17 -3.86 3.36
N ALA A 50 2.34 -4.38 3.04
CA ALA A 50 2.94 -4.23 1.72
C ALA A 50 2.28 -5.19 0.71
N LEU A 51 1.92 -4.68 -0.46
CA LEU A 51 1.51 -5.46 -1.62
C LEU A 51 2.66 -5.43 -2.64
N VAL A 52 3.38 -6.54 -2.75
CA VAL A 52 4.66 -6.62 -3.46
C VAL A 52 4.56 -7.60 -4.64
N GLY A 53 5.18 -7.25 -5.76
CA GLY A 53 5.24 -8.07 -6.96
C GLY A 53 5.66 -7.26 -8.17
N VAL A 54 6.10 -7.93 -9.22
CA VAL A 54 6.54 -7.30 -10.49
C VAL A 54 5.41 -6.52 -11.17
N ASN A 55 5.75 -5.66 -12.12
CA ASN A 55 4.77 -5.00 -12.96
C ASN A 55 3.91 -6.03 -13.71
N GLY A 56 2.59 -5.81 -13.73
CA GLY A 56 1.64 -6.78 -14.29
C GLY A 56 1.30 -7.97 -13.38
N SER A 57 1.82 -8.04 -12.15
CA SER A 57 1.53 -9.15 -11.21
C SER A 57 0.10 -9.17 -10.66
N GLY A 58 -0.72 -8.14 -10.90
CA GLY A 58 -2.11 -8.05 -10.42
C GLY A 58 -2.35 -7.07 -9.28
N LYS A 59 -1.35 -6.33 -8.80
CA LYS A 59 -1.49 -5.33 -7.71
C LYS A 59 -2.58 -4.30 -8.00
N SER A 60 -2.49 -3.62 -9.15
CA SER A 60 -3.50 -2.61 -9.54
C SER A 60 -4.87 -3.23 -9.82
N THR A 61 -4.92 -4.49 -10.28
CA THR A 61 -6.18 -5.23 -10.44
C THR A 61 -6.85 -5.46 -9.09
N LEU A 62 -6.07 -5.84 -8.06
CA LEU A 62 -6.58 -6.00 -6.70
C LEU A 62 -7.08 -4.67 -6.13
N PHE A 63 -6.32 -3.58 -6.26
CA PHE A 63 -6.76 -2.24 -5.83
C PHE A 63 -8.06 -1.83 -6.53
N LYS A 64 -8.12 -1.96 -7.86
CA LYS A 64 -9.33 -1.66 -8.64
C LYS A 64 -10.53 -2.51 -8.20
N SER A 65 -10.31 -3.74 -7.76
CA SER A 65 -11.39 -4.60 -7.23
C SER A 65 -11.87 -4.15 -5.84
N ILE A 66 -10.95 -3.76 -4.94
CA ILE A 66 -11.31 -3.22 -3.61
C ILE A 66 -11.99 -1.84 -3.75
N MET A 67 -11.63 -1.06 -4.77
CA MET A 67 -12.30 0.21 -5.11
C MET A 67 -13.60 0.04 -5.89
N GLY A 68 -13.99 -1.21 -6.22
CA GLY A 68 -15.24 -1.48 -6.96
C GLY A 68 -15.20 -1.09 -8.45
N PHE A 69 -14.04 -0.70 -8.99
CA PHE A 69 -13.89 -0.37 -10.41
C PHE A 69 -13.91 -1.60 -11.31
N VAL A 70 -13.52 -2.74 -10.78
CA VAL A 70 -13.52 -4.02 -11.50
C VAL A 70 -14.28 -5.06 -10.67
N ARG A 71 -15.17 -5.81 -11.35
CA ARG A 71 -15.94 -6.87 -10.70
C ARG A 71 -15.16 -8.16 -10.67
N LEU A 72 -15.32 -8.92 -9.60
CA LEU A 72 -14.81 -10.28 -9.50
C LEU A 72 -15.60 -11.20 -10.46
N ALA A 73 -14.89 -12.07 -11.17
CA ALA A 73 -15.47 -13.20 -11.89
C ALA A 73 -15.81 -14.34 -10.91
N LYS A 74 -15.00 -14.51 -9.86
CA LYS A 74 -15.20 -15.50 -8.77
C LYS A 74 -14.66 -14.96 -7.46
N GLY A 75 -15.10 -15.56 -6.34
CA GLY A 75 -14.64 -15.22 -5.00
C GLY A 75 -15.38 -14.06 -4.37
N ASP A 76 -14.84 -13.54 -3.26
CA ASP A 76 -15.43 -12.45 -2.48
C ASP A 76 -14.34 -11.56 -1.87
N ILE A 77 -14.62 -10.26 -1.76
CA ILE A 77 -13.80 -9.28 -1.04
C ILE A 77 -14.67 -8.60 0.00
N ARG A 78 -14.21 -8.60 1.24
CA ARG A 78 -14.82 -7.88 2.36
C ARG A 78 -13.88 -6.81 2.87
N VAL A 79 -14.45 -5.68 3.20
CA VAL A 79 -13.78 -4.54 3.83
C VAL A 79 -14.49 -4.25 5.14
N LEU A 80 -13.79 -4.37 6.25
CA LEU A 80 -14.36 -4.23 7.61
C LEU A 80 -15.61 -5.14 7.79
N GLY A 81 -15.56 -6.37 7.27
CA GLY A 81 -16.66 -7.32 7.28
C GLY A 81 -17.82 -7.03 6.32
N MET A 82 -17.83 -5.86 5.67
CA MET A 82 -18.86 -5.44 4.71
C MET A 82 -18.51 -5.79 3.28
N SER A 83 -19.49 -5.82 2.38
CA SER A 83 -19.21 -5.86 0.94
C SER A 83 -18.49 -4.58 0.50
N VAL A 84 -17.68 -4.68 -0.57
CA VAL A 84 -16.97 -3.53 -1.16
C VAL A 84 -17.94 -2.35 -1.41
N GLY A 85 -19.11 -2.61 -2.01
CA GLY A 85 -20.09 -1.57 -2.29
C GLY A 85 -20.66 -0.88 -1.05
N GLU A 86 -20.84 -1.61 0.06
CA GLU A 86 -21.27 -1.03 1.34
C GLU A 86 -20.17 -0.18 1.97
N ALA A 87 -18.93 -0.67 1.99
CA ALA A 87 -17.79 0.06 2.53
C ALA A 87 -17.54 1.38 1.78
N LEU A 88 -17.65 1.37 0.46
CA LEU A 88 -17.50 2.56 -0.38
C LEU A 88 -18.62 3.57 -0.14
N ARG A 89 -19.89 3.13 -0.05
CA ARG A 89 -21.03 4.04 0.26
C ARG A 89 -20.90 4.70 1.64
N LYS A 90 -20.20 4.05 2.57
CA LYS A 90 -19.93 4.59 3.92
C LYS A 90 -18.62 5.39 3.99
N ASN A 91 -17.96 5.67 2.85
CA ASN A 91 -16.67 6.37 2.75
C ASN A 91 -15.54 5.74 3.57
N LEU A 92 -15.60 4.42 3.82
CA LEU A 92 -14.63 3.73 4.68
C LEU A 92 -13.31 3.41 3.97
N VAL A 93 -13.27 3.50 2.63
CA VAL A 93 -12.07 3.20 1.81
C VAL A 93 -11.60 4.48 1.15
N ALA A 94 -10.39 4.93 1.49
CA ALA A 94 -9.70 6.02 0.83
C ALA A 94 -8.62 5.46 -0.11
N TYR A 95 -8.37 6.15 -1.23
CA TYR A 95 -7.41 5.74 -2.23
C TYR A 95 -6.46 6.88 -2.61
N VAL A 96 -5.18 6.59 -2.57
CA VAL A 96 -4.10 7.45 -3.06
C VAL A 96 -3.55 6.81 -4.32
N PRO A 97 -3.86 7.35 -5.53
CA PRO A 97 -3.44 6.77 -6.80
C PRO A 97 -1.95 7.02 -7.07
N GLN A 98 -1.41 6.24 -7.97
CA GLN A 98 -0.13 6.53 -8.59
C GLN A 98 -0.20 7.88 -9.34
N SER A 99 0.85 8.69 -9.25
CA SER A 99 0.86 10.07 -9.76
C SER A 99 0.62 10.21 -11.26
N GLU A 100 0.93 9.19 -12.04
CA GLU A 100 0.77 9.19 -13.51
C GLU A 100 -0.68 9.17 -13.98
N GLU A 101 -1.63 8.83 -13.10
CA GLU A 101 -3.07 8.79 -13.41
C GLU A 101 -3.76 10.15 -13.20
N VAL A 102 -3.01 11.22 -12.85
CA VAL A 102 -3.57 12.53 -12.49
C VAL A 102 -3.15 13.61 -13.48
N ASP A 103 -4.15 14.34 -13.99
CA ASP A 103 -3.90 15.56 -14.78
C ASP A 103 -3.45 16.70 -13.86
N TRP A 104 -2.15 16.97 -13.87
CA TRP A 104 -1.52 17.99 -13.03
C TRP A 104 -1.63 19.41 -13.58
N ASP A 105 -2.00 19.57 -14.84
CA ASP A 105 -2.16 20.89 -15.49
C ASP A 105 -3.54 21.50 -15.22
N PHE A 106 -4.44 20.73 -14.59
CA PHE A 106 -5.74 21.25 -14.20
C PHE A 106 -5.60 22.34 -13.12
N PRO A 107 -6.12 23.57 -13.33
CA PRO A 107 -5.90 24.71 -12.43
C PRO A 107 -6.77 24.63 -11.17
N VAL A 108 -6.43 23.73 -10.25
CA VAL A 108 -7.14 23.52 -8.99
C VAL A 108 -6.23 23.84 -7.80
N LEU A 109 -6.78 24.43 -6.75
CA LEU A 109 -6.04 24.77 -5.53
C LEU A 109 -5.82 23.49 -4.69
N VAL A 110 -4.74 23.50 -3.91
CA VAL A 110 -4.42 22.42 -2.98
C VAL A 110 -5.59 22.13 -2.03
N GLU A 111 -6.21 23.17 -1.46
CA GLU A 111 -7.35 22.97 -0.56
C GLU A 111 -8.55 22.35 -1.26
N ASP A 112 -8.81 22.67 -2.53
CA ASP A 112 -9.91 22.09 -3.29
C ASP A 112 -9.68 20.61 -3.57
N VAL A 113 -8.43 20.22 -3.89
CA VAL A 113 -8.08 18.78 -4.04
C VAL A 113 -8.33 18.03 -2.74
N VAL A 114 -7.93 18.60 -1.59
CA VAL A 114 -8.16 17.95 -0.30
C VAL A 114 -9.65 17.95 0.06
N MET A 115 -10.39 19.01 -0.29
CA MET A 115 -11.84 19.12 -0.10
C MET A 115 -12.61 18.04 -0.88
N MET A 116 -12.11 17.56 -2.03
CA MET A 116 -12.72 16.45 -2.77
C MET A 116 -12.82 15.18 -1.89
N GLY A 117 -11.91 14.99 -0.92
CA GLY A 117 -12.00 13.90 0.06
C GLY A 117 -13.27 13.97 0.92
N ARG A 118 -13.84 15.17 1.09
CA ARG A 118 -15.05 15.39 1.88
C ARG A 118 -16.35 15.18 1.11
N TYR A 119 -16.31 15.00 -0.21
CA TYR A 119 -17.53 14.91 -1.04
C TYR A 119 -18.51 13.81 -0.61
N GLY A 120 -17.99 12.70 -0.08
CA GLY A 120 -18.83 11.63 0.46
C GLY A 120 -19.54 11.97 1.78
N HIS A 121 -19.10 13.00 2.49
CA HIS A 121 -19.70 13.48 3.75
C HIS A 121 -20.66 14.65 3.53
N MET A 122 -20.66 15.25 2.33
CA MET A 122 -21.53 16.35 1.97
C MET A 122 -22.87 15.83 1.44
N GLY A 123 -23.92 16.61 1.60
CA GLY A 123 -25.22 16.34 0.99
C GLY A 123 -25.19 16.42 -0.54
N MET A 124 -26.34 16.23 -1.18
CA MET A 124 -26.48 16.18 -2.63
C MET A 124 -25.93 17.43 -3.36
N MET A 125 -26.03 18.60 -2.75
CA MET A 125 -25.53 19.86 -3.31
C MET A 125 -24.02 20.07 -3.11
N ARG A 126 -23.35 19.18 -2.39
CA ARG A 126 -21.90 19.22 -2.10
C ARG A 126 -21.38 20.57 -1.61
N ILE A 127 -22.18 21.27 -0.78
CA ILE A 127 -21.79 22.53 -0.17
C ILE A 127 -20.98 22.23 1.10
N PRO A 128 -19.68 22.66 1.16
CA PRO A 128 -18.84 22.44 2.32
C PRO A 128 -19.38 23.16 3.57
N LYS A 129 -19.31 22.48 4.70
CA LYS A 129 -19.66 23.03 6.02
C LYS A 129 -18.39 23.32 6.83
N ALA A 130 -18.51 24.02 7.95
CA ALA A 130 -17.40 24.31 8.85
C ALA A 130 -16.60 23.05 9.25
N ALA A 131 -17.28 21.91 9.45
CA ALA A 131 -16.64 20.63 9.75
C ALA A 131 -15.77 20.13 8.58
N ASP A 132 -16.16 20.37 7.33
CA ASP A 132 -15.39 19.94 6.16
C ASP A 132 -14.13 20.81 6.00
N HIS A 133 -14.24 22.12 6.20
CA HIS A 133 -13.08 23.03 6.23
C HIS A 133 -12.12 22.69 7.38
N ALA A 134 -12.62 22.33 8.55
CA ALA A 134 -11.80 21.89 9.68
C ALA A 134 -11.05 20.58 9.35
N ALA A 135 -11.72 19.61 8.72
CA ALA A 135 -11.10 18.35 8.29
C ALA A 135 -10.00 18.59 7.25
N VAL A 136 -10.22 19.47 6.27
CA VAL A 136 -9.21 19.87 5.27
C VAL A 136 -8.01 20.53 5.94
N SER A 137 -8.24 21.46 6.87
CA SER A 137 -7.15 22.14 7.59
C SER A 137 -6.33 21.17 8.42
N SER A 138 -6.98 20.25 9.13
CA SER A 138 -6.31 19.19 9.90
C SER A 138 -5.50 18.26 8.99
N ALA A 139 -6.08 17.83 7.87
CA ALA A 139 -5.40 16.95 6.93
C ALA A 139 -4.15 17.61 6.31
N LEU A 140 -4.24 18.89 5.90
CA LEU A 140 -3.10 19.64 5.39
C LEU A 140 -2.00 19.82 6.44
N ALA A 141 -2.36 20.06 7.70
CA ALA A 141 -1.40 20.19 8.79
C ALA A 141 -0.63 18.88 9.02
N ARG A 142 -1.32 17.73 9.02
CA ARG A 142 -0.69 16.40 9.22
C ARG A 142 0.35 16.04 8.15
N VAL A 143 0.20 16.58 6.94
CA VAL A 143 1.16 16.34 5.84
C VAL A 143 2.12 17.51 5.62
N ASN A 144 2.17 18.50 6.51
CA ASN A 144 3.00 19.71 6.41
C ASN A 144 2.76 20.49 5.09
N MET A 145 1.49 20.66 4.70
CA MET A 145 1.10 21.35 3.48
C MET A 145 0.20 22.59 3.72
N SER A 146 0.08 23.05 4.96
CA SER A 146 -0.77 24.20 5.32
C SER A 146 -0.40 25.47 4.57
N ASP A 147 0.89 25.78 4.41
CA ASP A 147 1.40 26.98 3.73
C ASP A 147 1.18 26.96 2.20
N PHE A 148 0.85 25.79 1.66
CA PHE A 148 0.60 25.58 0.23
C PHE A 148 -0.90 25.60 -0.11
N ARG A 149 -1.76 25.82 0.88
CA ARG A 149 -3.21 25.68 0.79
C ARG A 149 -3.83 26.36 -0.43
N THR A 150 -3.41 27.60 -0.73
CA THR A 150 -3.93 28.45 -1.80
C THR A 150 -3.11 28.38 -3.09
N ARG A 151 -2.10 27.51 -3.17
CA ARG A 151 -1.34 27.30 -4.40
C ARG A 151 -2.08 26.37 -5.35
N GLN A 152 -1.80 26.51 -6.64
CA GLN A 152 -2.25 25.53 -7.63
C GLN A 152 -1.48 24.23 -7.49
N ILE A 153 -2.17 23.09 -7.71
CA ILE A 153 -1.56 21.77 -7.59
C ILE A 153 -0.41 21.57 -8.59
N GLY A 154 -0.50 22.19 -9.77
CA GLY A 154 0.52 22.13 -10.82
C GLY A 154 1.86 22.73 -10.41
N GLU A 155 1.86 23.75 -9.53
CA GLU A 155 3.07 24.43 -9.05
C GLU A 155 3.88 23.64 -8.04
N LEU A 156 3.37 22.51 -7.56
CA LEU A 156 3.99 21.72 -6.51
C LEU A 156 5.02 20.72 -7.08
N SER A 157 6.06 20.43 -6.28
CA SER A 157 6.97 19.32 -6.56
C SER A 157 6.25 17.97 -6.48
N GLY A 158 6.82 16.91 -7.08
CA GLY A 158 6.24 15.57 -7.05
C GLY A 158 5.95 15.07 -5.63
N GLY A 159 6.88 15.24 -4.69
CA GLY A 159 6.68 14.88 -3.29
C GLY A 159 5.60 15.71 -2.59
N GLN A 160 5.47 17.01 -2.92
CA GLN A 160 4.39 17.86 -2.41
C GLN A 160 3.02 17.40 -2.95
N LYS A 161 2.93 17.08 -4.24
CA LYS A 161 1.71 16.54 -4.88
C LYS A 161 1.25 15.26 -4.18
N LYS A 162 2.16 14.32 -3.90
CA LYS A 162 1.85 13.08 -3.16
C LYS A 162 1.32 13.36 -1.76
N ARG A 163 1.92 14.30 -1.03
CA ARG A 163 1.42 14.71 0.29
C ARG A 163 0.02 15.34 0.22
N VAL A 164 -0.32 16.10 -0.82
CA VAL A 164 -1.68 16.63 -1.02
C VAL A 164 -2.69 15.50 -1.26
N PHE A 165 -2.35 14.49 -2.07
CA PHE A 165 -3.23 13.33 -2.27
C PHE A 165 -3.40 12.48 -1.01
N LEU A 166 -2.35 12.40 -0.19
CA LEU A 166 -2.45 11.76 1.12
C LEU A 166 -3.35 12.59 2.04
N ALA A 167 -3.23 13.93 2.06
CA ALA A 167 -4.15 14.81 2.79
C ALA A 167 -5.61 14.64 2.35
N ARG A 168 -5.86 14.47 1.05
CA ARG A 168 -7.20 14.17 0.53
C ARG A 168 -7.76 12.86 1.11
N ALA A 169 -6.94 11.83 1.17
CA ALA A 169 -7.34 10.54 1.77
C ALA A 169 -7.59 10.67 3.29
N LEU A 170 -6.78 11.48 3.99
CA LEU A 170 -7.00 11.80 5.41
C LEU A 170 -8.29 12.59 5.64
N ALA A 171 -8.57 13.59 4.80
CA ALA A 171 -9.79 14.38 4.89
C ALA A 171 -11.05 13.53 4.66
N GLN A 172 -10.97 12.48 3.86
CA GLN A 172 -12.04 11.50 3.66
C GLN A 172 -12.35 10.70 4.94
N ASP A 173 -11.39 10.60 5.87
CA ASP A 173 -11.49 9.86 7.13
C ASP A 173 -11.81 8.37 6.98
N GLY A 174 -11.30 7.77 5.91
CA GLY A 174 -11.43 6.33 5.65
C GLY A 174 -10.69 5.49 6.67
N ARG A 175 -11.28 4.36 7.08
CA ARG A 175 -10.64 3.39 7.97
C ARG A 175 -9.68 2.45 7.25
N VAL A 176 -9.84 2.30 5.95
CA VAL A 176 -8.95 1.56 5.06
C VAL A 176 -8.36 2.53 4.06
N ILE A 177 -7.04 2.57 3.94
CA ILE A 177 -6.32 3.44 3.02
C ILE A 177 -5.51 2.58 2.06
N LEU A 178 -5.80 2.71 0.79
CA LEU A 178 -5.06 2.07 -0.30
C LEU A 178 -4.07 3.09 -0.86
N LEU A 179 -2.78 2.75 -0.89
CA LEU A 179 -1.73 3.62 -1.42
C LEU A 179 -1.03 2.89 -2.58
N ASP A 180 -1.14 3.46 -3.78
CA ASP A 180 -0.52 2.89 -4.97
C ASP A 180 0.80 3.61 -5.25
N GLU A 181 1.90 2.94 -4.97
CA GLU A 181 3.27 3.43 -5.12
C GLU A 181 3.52 4.83 -4.52
N PRO A 182 3.25 5.03 -3.22
CA PRO A 182 3.30 6.36 -2.61
C PRO A 182 4.70 6.98 -2.56
N PHE A 183 5.74 6.17 -2.72
CA PHE A 183 7.15 6.61 -2.57
C PHE A 183 7.85 6.88 -3.90
N THR A 184 7.28 6.49 -5.03
CA THR A 184 7.91 6.68 -6.36
C THR A 184 8.14 8.15 -6.66
N GLY A 185 9.39 8.52 -6.98
CA GLY A 185 9.76 9.89 -7.35
C GLY A 185 9.73 10.91 -6.20
N VAL A 186 9.82 10.45 -4.94
CA VAL A 186 10.00 11.32 -3.78
C VAL A 186 11.42 11.21 -3.22
N ASP A 187 11.90 12.28 -2.59
CA ASP A 187 13.18 12.26 -1.87
C ASP A 187 13.04 11.50 -0.53
N VAL A 188 14.19 11.05 0.02
CA VAL A 188 14.27 10.27 1.26
C VAL A 188 13.55 10.95 2.42
N LYS A 189 13.71 12.27 2.57
CA LYS A 189 13.08 13.02 3.66
C LYS A 189 11.56 13.01 3.55
N THR A 190 11.04 13.12 2.34
CA THR A 190 9.58 13.03 2.09
C THR A 190 9.07 11.62 2.34
N GLU A 191 9.83 10.58 1.94
CA GLU A 191 9.51 9.17 2.22
C GLU A 191 9.43 8.94 3.73
N ASP A 192 10.43 9.37 4.52
CA ASP A 192 10.43 9.25 5.97
C ASP A 192 9.22 9.93 6.64
N GLN A 193 8.83 11.11 6.14
CA GLN A 193 7.64 11.81 6.63
C GLN A 193 6.34 11.06 6.32
N ILE A 194 6.23 10.47 5.13
CA ILE A 194 5.07 9.64 4.78
C ILE A 194 5.04 8.38 5.65
N ILE A 195 6.17 7.70 5.84
CA ILE A 195 6.27 6.51 6.70
C ILE A 195 5.87 6.82 8.14
N ALA A 196 6.37 7.93 8.70
CA ALA A 196 6.00 8.38 10.05
C ALA A 196 4.48 8.57 10.17
N LEU A 197 3.87 9.24 9.20
CA LEU A 197 2.41 9.43 9.16
C LEU A 197 1.65 8.10 9.03
N LEU A 198 2.13 7.16 8.21
CA LEU A 198 1.48 5.84 8.11
C LEU A 198 1.53 5.06 9.43
N ARG A 199 2.63 5.18 10.20
CA ARG A 199 2.74 4.59 11.54
C ARG A 199 1.74 5.21 12.50
N GLU A 200 1.58 6.55 12.51
CA GLU A 200 0.55 7.22 13.31
C GLU A 200 -0.86 6.71 12.98
N LEU A 201 -1.18 6.59 11.68
CA LEU A 201 -2.48 6.10 11.22
C LEU A 201 -2.72 4.64 11.61
N ARG A 202 -1.68 3.80 11.60
CA ARG A 202 -1.73 2.43 12.11
C ARG A 202 -2.08 2.43 13.59
N ASP A 203 -1.41 3.27 14.38
CA ASP A 203 -1.62 3.36 15.82
C ASP A 203 -3.02 3.93 16.16
N GLU A 204 -3.62 4.72 15.26
CA GLU A 204 -5.05 5.09 15.29
C GLU A 204 -5.99 3.91 14.95
N GLY A 205 -5.45 2.74 14.60
CA GLY A 205 -6.22 1.54 14.25
C GLY A 205 -6.70 1.48 12.80
N ARG A 206 -6.16 2.32 11.89
CA ARG A 206 -6.46 2.26 10.45
C ARG A 206 -5.74 1.08 9.79
N VAL A 207 -6.26 0.65 8.66
CA VAL A 207 -5.67 -0.40 7.82
C VAL A 207 -5.06 0.25 6.58
N MET A 208 -3.79 0.00 6.33
CA MET A 208 -3.13 0.45 5.11
C MET A 208 -2.71 -0.74 4.25
N LEU A 209 -3.02 -0.66 2.96
CA LEU A 209 -2.48 -1.55 1.93
C LEU A 209 -1.65 -0.70 0.96
N VAL A 210 -0.35 -0.91 0.95
CA VAL A 210 0.64 -0.10 0.23
C VAL A 210 1.24 -0.95 -0.88
N SER A 211 0.99 -0.62 -2.15
CA SER A 211 1.75 -1.22 -3.23
C SER A 211 3.14 -0.56 -3.30
N THR A 212 4.16 -1.36 -3.46
CA THR A 212 5.51 -0.86 -3.65
C THR A 212 6.35 -1.84 -4.45
N HIS A 213 7.29 -1.33 -5.20
CA HIS A 213 8.39 -2.07 -5.81
C HIS A 213 9.72 -1.82 -5.06
N ASN A 214 9.76 -0.83 -4.14
CA ASN A 214 10.92 -0.59 -3.29
C ASN A 214 11.01 -1.66 -2.18
N LEU A 215 11.79 -2.72 -2.44
CA LEU A 215 11.93 -3.85 -1.52
C LEU A 215 12.64 -3.47 -0.23
N GLY A 216 13.61 -2.55 -0.30
CA GLY A 216 14.44 -2.18 0.85
C GLY A 216 13.68 -1.50 1.97
N SER A 217 12.60 -0.76 1.67
CA SER A 217 11.81 -0.07 2.69
C SER A 217 10.72 -0.95 3.34
N VAL A 218 10.30 -2.05 2.70
CA VAL A 218 9.20 -2.89 3.21
C VAL A 218 9.44 -3.39 4.65
N PRO A 219 10.59 -3.97 5.00
CA PRO A 219 10.83 -4.46 6.35
C PRO A 219 10.93 -3.35 7.41
N GLU A 220 11.18 -2.10 6.99
CA GLU A 220 11.35 -0.97 7.90
C GLU A 220 10.03 -0.49 8.50
N PHE A 221 8.92 -0.55 7.74
CA PHE A 221 7.66 0.04 8.19
C PHE A 221 6.43 -0.84 8.02
N CYS A 222 6.50 -1.92 7.24
CA CYS A 222 5.34 -2.79 7.02
C CYS A 222 5.29 -3.93 8.04
N ASP A 223 4.15 -4.05 8.74
CA ASP A 223 3.90 -5.13 9.68
C ASP A 223 3.69 -6.46 8.96
N ARG A 224 3.09 -6.40 7.77
CA ARG A 224 2.70 -7.57 6.97
C ARG A 224 3.05 -7.39 5.51
N THR A 225 3.11 -8.50 4.79
CA THR A 225 3.40 -8.52 3.35
C THR A 225 2.48 -9.50 2.63
N VAL A 226 2.05 -9.12 1.42
CA VAL A 226 1.34 -9.96 0.46
C VAL A 226 2.15 -9.96 -0.83
N LEU A 227 2.66 -11.13 -1.23
CA LEU A 227 3.42 -11.30 -2.47
C LEU A 227 2.50 -11.79 -3.58
N VAL A 228 2.48 -11.07 -4.72
CA VAL A 228 1.55 -11.33 -5.82
C VAL A 228 2.29 -11.55 -7.14
N LYS A 229 1.85 -12.60 -7.88
CA LYS A 229 2.27 -12.90 -9.25
C LYS A 229 1.12 -13.58 -10.01
N GLY A 230 0.15 -12.79 -10.44
CA GLY A 230 -1.10 -13.31 -11.00
C GLY A 230 -2.03 -13.96 -9.96
N THR A 231 -1.47 -14.45 -8.88
CA THR A 231 -2.15 -14.95 -7.65
C THR A 231 -1.36 -14.53 -6.42
N VAL A 232 -1.87 -14.81 -5.22
CA VAL A 232 -1.14 -14.61 -3.97
C VAL A 232 -0.20 -15.80 -3.77
N LEU A 233 1.12 -15.54 -3.77
CA LEU A 233 2.15 -16.55 -3.55
C LEU A 233 2.41 -16.81 -2.07
N ALA A 234 2.41 -15.75 -1.28
CA ALA A 234 2.59 -15.79 0.17
C ALA A 234 1.97 -14.57 0.82
N HIS A 235 1.48 -14.69 2.04
CA HIS A 235 1.00 -13.59 2.86
C HIS A 235 1.18 -13.91 4.34
N GLY A 236 1.46 -12.92 5.17
CA GLY A 236 1.70 -13.11 6.60
C GLY A 236 2.37 -11.89 7.22
N THR A 237 3.01 -12.07 8.37
CA THR A 237 3.91 -11.05 8.92
C THR A 237 5.06 -10.81 7.95
N THR A 238 5.60 -9.59 7.92
CA THR A 238 6.72 -9.29 7.02
C THR A 238 7.91 -10.20 7.30
N ALA A 239 8.21 -10.47 8.57
CA ALA A 239 9.32 -11.34 8.96
C ALA A 239 9.19 -12.79 8.42
N GLU A 240 7.97 -13.34 8.33
CA GLU A 240 7.72 -14.70 7.84
C GLU A 240 7.59 -14.75 6.32
N THR A 241 7.08 -13.71 5.70
CA THR A 241 6.69 -13.71 4.28
C THR A 241 7.79 -13.15 3.39
N PHE A 242 8.52 -12.13 3.87
CA PHE A 242 9.51 -11.39 3.09
C PHE A 242 10.87 -12.08 3.17
N THR A 243 10.93 -13.29 2.64
CA THR A 243 12.13 -14.15 2.62
C THR A 243 12.70 -14.21 1.21
N GLN A 244 14.02 -14.49 1.10
CA GLN A 244 14.68 -14.64 -0.19
C GLN A 244 13.94 -15.62 -1.10
N ALA A 245 13.59 -16.81 -0.61
CA ALA A 245 12.90 -17.84 -1.39
C ALA A 245 11.53 -17.38 -1.92
N ASN A 246 10.78 -16.60 -1.15
CA ASN A 246 9.49 -16.06 -1.58
C ASN A 246 9.66 -14.90 -2.57
N LEU A 247 10.65 -14.05 -2.37
CA LEU A 247 10.99 -12.95 -3.30
C LEU A 247 11.47 -13.50 -4.65
N GLU A 248 12.32 -14.52 -4.67
CA GLU A 248 12.74 -15.21 -5.90
C GLU A 248 11.55 -15.78 -6.68
N LYS A 249 10.58 -16.39 -6.00
CA LYS A 249 9.35 -16.88 -6.64
C LYS A 249 8.51 -15.74 -7.22
N ALA A 250 8.38 -14.64 -6.48
CA ALA A 250 7.56 -13.49 -6.88
C ALA A 250 8.18 -12.73 -8.08
N PHE A 251 9.49 -12.50 -8.03
CA PHE A 251 10.21 -11.68 -9.01
C PHE A 251 10.87 -12.51 -10.14
N GLY A 252 11.19 -13.78 -9.90
CA GLY A 252 11.59 -14.73 -10.94
C GLY A 252 12.79 -14.28 -11.77
N GLY A 253 13.96 -14.08 -11.21
CA GLY A 253 15.19 -13.75 -11.95
C GLY A 253 15.30 -12.27 -12.44
N VAL A 254 14.30 -11.43 -12.13
CA VAL A 254 14.38 -9.96 -12.32
C VAL A 254 15.23 -9.33 -11.22
N LEU A 255 15.29 -9.95 -10.04
CA LEU A 255 16.12 -9.48 -8.94
C LEU A 255 17.61 -9.71 -9.27
N ARG A 256 18.38 -8.65 -9.18
CA ARG A 256 19.86 -8.73 -9.25
C ARG A 256 20.37 -9.09 -7.86
N HIS A 257 21.10 -10.19 -7.79
CA HIS A 257 21.80 -10.61 -6.59
C HIS A 257 23.23 -10.10 -6.62
N PHE A 258 23.66 -9.41 -5.59
CA PHE A 258 25.04 -9.02 -5.37
C PHE A 258 25.51 -9.64 -4.05
N LEU A 259 26.52 -10.49 -4.10
CA LEU A 259 27.22 -10.97 -2.92
C LEU A 259 28.30 -9.96 -2.55
N LEU A 260 28.14 -9.29 -1.44
CA LEU A 260 29.18 -8.46 -0.84
C LEU A 260 29.87 -9.27 0.26
N ALA A 261 31.19 -9.37 0.21
CA ALA A 261 31.97 -9.98 1.28
C ALA A 261 32.35 -8.85 2.26
N GLU A 262 31.80 -8.87 3.47
CA GLU A 262 32.27 -8.02 4.55
C GLU A 262 33.30 -8.80 5.37
N ALA A 263 34.52 -8.26 5.47
CA ALA A 263 35.53 -8.81 6.34
C ALA A 263 35.40 -8.16 7.74
N LYS A 264 34.66 -8.82 8.63
CA LYS A 264 34.72 -8.56 10.07
C LYS A 264 35.45 -9.70 10.73
N ASP A 265 36.46 -9.39 11.54
CA ASP A 265 37.24 -10.35 12.33
C ASP A 265 37.93 -11.48 11.56
N GLY A 266 38.36 -11.21 10.32
CA GLY A 266 39.11 -12.19 9.50
C GLY A 266 38.28 -13.35 8.95
N GLN A 267 36.95 -13.32 9.08
CA GLN A 267 36.03 -14.24 8.41
C GLN A 267 35.12 -13.47 7.43
N SER A 268 35.05 -13.96 6.19
CA SER A 268 34.15 -13.42 5.18
C SER A 268 32.73 -13.92 5.44
N HIS A 269 31.81 -13.04 5.83
CA HIS A 269 30.39 -13.34 5.87
C HIS A 269 29.75 -12.84 4.57
N PRO A 270 29.10 -13.71 3.78
CA PRO A 270 28.41 -13.26 2.59
C PRO A 270 27.19 -12.42 2.95
N ILE A 271 27.09 -11.23 2.36
CA ILE A 271 25.92 -10.36 2.44
C ILE A 271 25.22 -10.43 1.10
N ASP A 272 23.99 -10.93 1.10
CA ASP A 272 23.14 -10.94 -0.09
C ASP A 272 22.43 -9.58 -0.22
N VAL A 273 22.65 -8.91 -1.35
CA VAL A 273 21.96 -7.68 -1.70
C VAL A 273 21.02 -7.96 -2.85
N MET A 274 19.73 -7.75 -2.63
CA MET A 274 18.70 -7.89 -3.66
C MET A 274 18.17 -6.49 -4.02
N THR A 275 18.11 -6.19 -5.31
CA THR A 275 17.60 -4.90 -5.78
C THR A 275 16.79 -5.07 -7.06
N ASP A 276 15.79 -4.23 -7.22
CA ASP A 276 15.00 -4.01 -8.43
C ASP A 276 15.16 -2.60 -9.01
N ASP A 277 16.28 -1.92 -8.69
CA ASP A 277 16.75 -0.60 -9.16
C ASP A 277 16.58 0.61 -8.22
N GLU A 278 15.88 0.54 -7.07
CA GLU A 278 15.72 1.75 -6.22
C GLU A 278 16.47 1.67 -4.87
N ARG A 279 16.10 0.75 -3.98
CA ARG A 279 16.82 0.55 -2.71
C ARG A 279 17.19 -0.93 -2.56
N PRO A 280 18.47 -1.23 -2.34
CA PRO A 280 18.88 -2.61 -2.15
C PRO A 280 18.34 -3.16 -0.82
N LEU A 281 17.80 -4.36 -0.87
CA LEU A 281 17.49 -5.18 0.29
C LEU A 281 18.77 -5.92 0.70
N VAL A 282 19.24 -5.70 1.92
CA VAL A 282 20.43 -6.36 2.46
C VAL A 282 20.01 -7.54 3.34
N LEU A 283 20.50 -8.72 3.00
CA LEU A 283 20.25 -9.97 3.74
C LEU A 283 21.57 -10.52 4.27
N GLN A 284 21.60 -10.91 5.53
CA GLN A 284 22.70 -11.65 6.14
C GLN A 284 22.16 -12.99 6.65
N ASP A 285 22.75 -14.11 6.24
CA ASP A 285 22.25 -15.47 6.54
C ASP A 285 20.77 -15.67 6.19
N GLY A 286 20.31 -15.07 5.07
CA GLY A 286 18.93 -15.14 4.60
C GLY A 286 17.92 -14.32 5.42
N ARG A 287 18.38 -13.49 6.35
CA ARG A 287 17.57 -12.59 7.18
C ARG A 287 17.85 -11.13 6.84
N PHE A 288 16.81 -10.31 6.91
CA PHE A 288 16.93 -8.87 6.71
C PHE A 288 17.81 -8.23 7.81
N VAL A 289 18.76 -7.40 7.36
CA VAL A 289 19.56 -6.54 8.24
C VAL A 289 19.04 -5.12 8.09
N ALA A 290 18.43 -4.58 9.15
CA ALA A 290 17.98 -3.20 9.18
C ALA A 290 19.17 -2.24 8.98
N HIS A 291 19.05 -1.26 8.10
CA HIS A 291 19.99 -0.15 8.05
C HIS A 291 19.88 0.64 9.36
N GLU A 292 20.93 0.66 10.18
CA GLU A 292 20.99 1.64 11.27
C GLU A 292 20.94 3.04 10.64
N PRO A 293 20.07 3.94 11.14
CA PRO A 293 20.08 5.32 10.68
C PRO A 293 21.47 5.88 10.95
N ARG A 294 22.17 6.35 9.91
CA ARG A 294 23.46 7.02 10.06
C ARG A 294 23.27 8.13 11.08
N GLY A 295 23.84 7.94 12.24
CA GLY A 295 23.89 8.95 13.30
C GLY A 295 24.38 10.25 12.71
N ASN A 296 23.70 11.35 13.02
CA ASN A 296 24.12 12.72 12.73
C ASN A 296 25.58 12.87 13.23
N GLY A 297 26.54 12.71 12.32
CA GLY A 297 27.93 13.06 12.56
C GLY A 297 27.98 14.55 12.76
N GLY A 298 28.03 14.94 14.05
CA GLY A 298 28.24 16.30 14.47
C GLY A 298 29.55 16.85 13.91
N SER A 299 29.44 18.07 13.49
CA SER A 299 30.43 19.15 13.37
C SER A 299 31.87 18.84 13.81
N ARG A 300 32.81 19.02 12.91
CA ARG A 300 33.95 19.92 13.14
C ARG A 300 34.25 20.69 11.86
#